data_f531b1a3ff67e7bc48f4cb7f90521468
#
_entry.id   f531b1a3ff67e7bc48f4cb7f90521468
#
_cell.length_a   1.000
_cell.length_b   1.000
_cell.length_c   1.000
_cell.angle_alpha   90.00
_cell.angle_beta   90.00
_cell.angle_gamma   90.00
#
_symmetry.space_group_name_H-M   'P 1'
#
loop_
_entity.id
_entity.type
_entity.pdbx_description
1 polymer ?
#
loop_
_entity_poly.entity_id
_entity_poly.type
_entity_poly.pdbx_seq_one_letter_code
_entity_poly.pdbx_strand_id
1 'polypeptide(L)'
;MVESEKIFKILKIKFDTRIVSAHRTPKRMFEWAENAHLKGYTLIIAAAGGSASLPSVTSALASVPVIGVPIETKKLNGLDSILSMAMCPQGCPLATMPIGKAGAVNAALFAAEIIGTFDSKIKANVLRWKRNQTLSVKKKLK
;
A
#
# COMPACT_ATOMS: atom_id res chain seq x y z
N MET A 1 2.21 8.79 2.11
CA MET A 1 0.97 7.99 2.37
C MET A 1 -0.33 8.82 2.40
N VAL A 2 -0.26 10.13 2.46
CA VAL A 2 -1.46 11.02 2.44
C VAL A 2 -2.40 10.73 1.26
N GLU A 3 -1.87 10.38 0.09
CA GLU A 3 -2.69 10.05 -1.08
C GLU A 3 -3.49 8.74 -0.88
N SER A 4 -2.91 7.74 -0.22
CA SER A 4 -3.64 6.51 0.14
C SER A 4 -4.80 6.81 1.10
N GLU A 5 -4.57 7.66 2.10
CA GLU A 5 -5.61 8.05 3.07
C GLU A 5 -6.76 8.79 2.38
N LYS A 6 -6.47 9.67 1.39
CA LYS A 6 -7.52 10.35 0.60
C LYS A 6 -8.39 9.33 -0.13
N ILE A 7 -7.80 8.33 -0.77
CA ILE A 7 -8.54 7.27 -1.47
C ILE A 7 -9.39 6.47 -0.48
N PHE A 8 -8.85 6.06 0.66
CA PHE A 8 -9.61 5.34 1.67
C PHE A 8 -10.82 6.12 2.18
N LYS A 9 -10.67 7.43 2.42
CA LYS A 9 -11.79 8.32 2.78
C LYS A 9 -12.87 8.35 1.68
N ILE A 10 -12.46 8.50 0.41
CA ILE A 10 -13.39 8.50 -0.74
C ILE A 10 -14.14 7.15 -0.83
N LEU A 11 -13.45 6.05 -0.64
CA LEU A 11 -13.99 4.70 -0.73
C LEU A 11 -14.70 4.23 0.55
N LYS A 12 -14.68 5.06 1.62
CA LYS A 12 -15.27 4.77 2.93
C LYS A 12 -14.66 3.53 3.61
N ILE A 13 -13.37 3.34 3.45
CA ILE A 13 -12.60 2.28 4.11
C ILE A 13 -12.02 2.85 5.40
N LYS A 14 -12.21 2.13 6.51
CA LYS A 14 -11.55 2.45 7.78
C LYS A 14 -10.07 2.10 7.68
N PHE A 15 -9.22 2.96 8.20
CA PHE A 15 -7.78 2.76 8.22
C PHE A 15 -7.16 3.35 9.49
N ASP A 16 -5.96 2.86 9.81
CA ASP A 16 -5.09 3.39 10.86
C ASP A 16 -3.70 3.67 10.24
N THR A 17 -3.07 4.76 10.64
CA THR A 17 -1.74 5.15 10.14
C THR A 17 -0.73 5.10 11.28
N ARG A 18 0.36 4.35 11.07
CA ARG A 18 1.45 4.17 12.03
C ARG A 18 2.78 4.60 11.44
N ILE A 19 3.64 5.17 12.28
CA ILE A 19 5.02 5.45 11.94
C ILE A 19 5.90 4.44 12.65
N VAL A 20 6.52 3.56 11.84
CA VAL A 20 7.46 2.53 12.29
C VAL A 20 8.68 2.52 11.39
N SER A 21 9.78 1.98 11.86
CA SER A 21 11.02 1.83 11.09
C SER A 21 11.66 0.48 11.37
N ALA A 22 11.98 -0.26 10.31
CA ALA A 22 12.67 -1.53 10.42
C ALA A 22 14.04 -1.39 11.13
N HIS A 23 14.74 -0.27 10.91
CA HIS A 23 16.07 -0.04 11.45
C HIS A 23 16.07 0.68 12.80
N ARG A 24 15.16 1.65 13.01
CA ARG A 24 15.18 2.53 14.20
C ARG A 24 14.20 2.12 15.29
N THR A 25 13.12 1.43 14.92
CA THR A 25 12.09 0.95 15.85
C THR A 25 11.70 -0.50 15.56
N PRO A 26 12.67 -1.45 15.46
CA PRO A 26 12.40 -2.82 15.02
C PRO A 26 11.38 -3.53 15.91
N LYS A 27 11.52 -3.46 17.21
CA LYS A 27 10.59 -4.09 18.16
C LYS A 27 9.15 -3.63 17.95
N ARG A 28 8.92 -2.31 17.84
CA ARG A 28 7.60 -1.74 17.57
C ARG A 28 7.01 -2.24 16.25
N MET A 29 7.84 -2.32 15.22
CA MET A 29 7.43 -2.77 13.90
C MET A 29 7.07 -4.26 13.91
N PHE A 30 7.88 -5.12 14.54
CA PHE A 30 7.65 -6.55 14.67
C PHE A 30 6.34 -6.83 15.43
N GLU A 31 6.22 -6.29 16.64
CA GLU A 31 5.02 -6.44 17.46
C GLU A 31 3.74 -6.01 16.71
N TRP A 32 3.82 -4.90 15.97
CA TRP A 32 2.68 -4.41 15.20
C TRP A 32 2.35 -5.32 14.01
N ALA A 33 3.35 -5.77 13.24
CA ALA A 33 3.16 -6.59 12.05
C ALA A 33 2.63 -7.99 12.40
N GLU A 34 3.21 -8.65 13.39
CA GLU A 34 2.80 -9.97 13.85
C GLU A 34 1.36 -9.99 14.38
N ASN A 35 0.94 -8.92 15.04
CA ASN A 35 -0.39 -8.82 15.67
C ASN A 35 -1.42 -8.09 14.79
N ALA A 36 -1.12 -7.77 13.55
CA ALA A 36 -2.04 -7.02 12.69
C ALA A 36 -3.38 -7.74 12.50
N HIS A 37 -3.36 -9.05 12.27
CA HIS A 37 -4.56 -9.87 12.10
C HIS A 37 -5.43 -9.93 13.37
N LEU A 38 -4.81 -9.98 14.56
CA LEU A 38 -5.53 -9.97 15.85
C LEU A 38 -6.25 -8.64 16.10
N LYS A 39 -5.75 -7.55 15.51
CA LYS A 39 -6.37 -6.21 15.57
C LYS A 39 -7.41 -5.99 14.48
N GLY A 40 -7.72 -7.02 13.68
CA GLY A 40 -8.75 -6.97 12.64
C GLY A 40 -8.32 -6.25 11.35
N TYR A 41 -7.03 -6.03 11.12
CA TYR A 41 -6.55 -5.51 9.84
C TYR A 41 -6.64 -6.59 8.75
N THR A 42 -7.21 -6.23 7.61
CA THR A 42 -7.35 -7.10 6.44
C THR A 42 -6.07 -7.17 5.61
N LEU A 43 -5.33 -6.06 5.58
CA LEU A 43 -4.08 -5.91 4.84
C LEU A 43 -3.26 -4.74 5.40
N ILE A 44 -2.01 -4.64 5.00
CA ILE A 44 -1.09 -3.56 5.36
C ILE A 44 -0.57 -2.88 4.10
N ILE A 45 -0.54 -1.54 4.10
CA ILE A 45 0.24 -0.78 3.12
C ILE A 45 1.46 -0.22 3.81
N ALA A 46 2.65 -0.61 3.36
CA ALA A 46 3.91 -0.20 3.92
C ALA A 46 4.73 0.62 2.91
N ALA A 47 5.16 1.81 3.29
CA ALA A 47 5.95 2.71 2.44
C ALA A 47 7.34 2.92 2.99
N ALA A 48 8.35 2.80 2.14
CA ALA A 48 9.75 3.01 2.51
C ALA A 48 10.60 3.49 1.33
N GLY A 49 11.71 4.15 1.63
CA GLY A 49 12.69 4.63 0.65
C GLY A 49 14.10 4.09 0.90
N GLY A 50 14.91 4.12 -0.13
CA GLY A 50 16.29 3.63 -0.11
C GLY A 50 16.37 2.10 -0.02
N SER A 51 17.06 1.59 0.97
CA SER A 51 17.12 0.14 1.29
C SER A 51 15.75 -0.50 1.57
N ALA A 52 14.71 0.27 1.67
CA ALA A 52 13.27 -0.03 1.69
C ALA A 52 12.86 -1.37 2.33
N SER A 53 13.57 -1.80 3.38
CA SER A 53 13.38 -3.10 4.05
C SER A 53 12.06 -3.21 4.84
N LEU A 54 11.42 -2.09 5.18
CA LEU A 54 10.20 -2.09 5.98
C LEU A 54 9.07 -2.95 5.37
N PRO A 55 8.70 -2.83 4.08
CA PRO A 55 7.63 -3.65 3.52
C PRO A 55 7.97 -5.14 3.46
N SER A 56 9.21 -5.51 3.11
CA SER A 56 9.64 -6.91 3.02
C SER A 56 9.66 -7.57 4.40
N VAL A 57 10.21 -6.90 5.40
CA VAL A 57 10.20 -7.43 6.78
C VAL A 57 8.77 -7.52 7.32
N THR A 58 7.92 -6.52 7.03
CA THR A 58 6.50 -6.57 7.39
C THR A 58 5.80 -7.77 6.74
N SER A 59 6.08 -8.04 5.46
CA SER A 59 5.51 -9.19 4.75
C SER A 59 5.97 -10.54 5.29
N ALA A 60 7.22 -10.61 5.77
CA ALA A 60 7.74 -11.83 6.40
C ALA A 60 7.08 -12.13 7.76
N LEU A 61 6.57 -11.13 8.45
CA LEU A 61 6.01 -11.24 9.81
C LEU A 61 4.49 -11.29 9.82
N ALA A 62 3.84 -10.58 8.90
CA ALA A 62 2.39 -10.43 8.89
C ALA A 62 1.71 -11.65 8.29
N SER A 63 0.59 -12.07 8.88
CA SER A 63 -0.32 -13.07 8.31
C SER A 63 -1.43 -12.48 7.43
N VAL A 64 -1.34 -11.18 7.12
CA VAL A 64 -2.23 -10.47 6.19
C VAL A 64 -1.44 -9.97 4.98
N PRO A 65 -2.07 -9.79 3.81
CA PRO A 65 -1.39 -9.28 2.62
C PRO A 65 -0.68 -7.95 2.87
N VAL A 66 0.51 -7.79 2.30
CA VAL A 66 1.29 -6.55 2.40
C VAL A 66 1.48 -5.93 1.01
N ILE A 67 1.22 -4.64 0.90
CA ILE A 67 1.40 -3.84 -0.30
C ILE A 67 2.52 -2.84 -0.03
N GLY A 68 3.59 -2.90 -0.82
CA GLY A 68 4.75 -2.02 -0.72
C GLY A 68 4.63 -0.79 -1.61
N VAL A 69 4.88 0.39 -1.06
CA VAL A 69 4.95 1.65 -1.82
C VAL A 69 6.36 2.19 -1.78
N PRO A 70 7.12 2.09 -2.88
CA PRO A 70 8.45 2.66 -2.98
C PRO A 70 8.40 4.19 -2.90
N ILE A 71 9.24 4.77 -2.05
CA ILE A 71 9.36 6.23 -1.91
C ILE A 71 10.55 6.71 -2.72
N GLU A 72 10.37 7.81 -3.41
CA GLU A 72 11.41 8.49 -4.16
C GLU A 72 12.58 8.89 -3.26
N THR A 73 13.81 8.67 -3.74
CA THR A 73 15.06 9.00 -3.04
C THR A 73 15.86 10.03 -3.84
N LYS A 74 16.67 10.84 -3.14
CA LYS A 74 17.48 11.88 -3.79
C LYS A 74 18.56 11.35 -4.73
N LYS A 75 19.07 10.13 -4.48
CA LYS A 75 20.20 9.57 -5.23
C LYS A 75 19.76 8.81 -6.48
N LEU A 76 18.75 7.95 -6.37
CA LEU A 76 18.32 7.03 -7.42
C LEU A 76 16.85 7.20 -7.80
N ASN A 77 16.23 8.32 -7.43
CA ASN A 77 14.82 8.65 -7.74
C ASN A 77 13.83 7.52 -7.43
N GLY A 78 14.17 6.70 -6.40
CA GLY A 78 13.33 5.59 -5.95
C GLY A 78 13.60 4.26 -6.64
N LEU A 79 14.57 4.16 -7.56
CA LEU A 79 14.96 2.89 -8.19
C LEU A 79 15.51 1.91 -7.14
N ASP A 80 16.28 2.39 -6.18
CA ASP A 80 16.73 1.64 -5.02
C ASP A 80 15.55 1.10 -4.19
N SER A 81 14.54 1.92 -3.99
CA SER A 81 13.36 1.55 -3.21
C SER A 81 12.52 0.47 -3.91
N ILE A 82 12.24 0.62 -5.21
CA ILE A 82 11.43 -0.36 -5.95
C ILE A 82 12.15 -1.70 -6.12
N LEU A 83 13.46 -1.68 -6.42
CA LEU A 83 14.25 -2.90 -6.52
C LEU A 83 14.32 -3.65 -5.21
N SER A 84 14.53 -2.95 -4.08
CA SER A 84 14.50 -3.57 -2.74
C SER A 84 13.19 -4.28 -2.44
N MET A 85 12.07 -3.77 -2.92
CA MET A 85 10.75 -4.38 -2.71
C MET A 85 10.45 -5.49 -3.71
N ALA A 86 10.80 -5.29 -4.99
CA ALA A 86 10.50 -6.25 -6.05
C ALA A 86 11.35 -7.53 -5.96
N MET A 87 12.50 -7.46 -5.32
CA MET A 87 13.44 -8.58 -5.16
C MET A 87 13.25 -9.32 -3.82
N CYS A 88 12.07 -9.28 -3.21
CA CYS A 88 11.78 -10.09 -2.04
C CYS A 88 11.99 -11.57 -2.31
N PRO A 89 12.61 -12.31 -1.36
CA PRO A 89 12.86 -13.74 -1.53
C PRO A 89 11.58 -14.56 -1.49
N GLN A 90 11.67 -15.81 -1.95
CA GLN A 90 10.60 -16.79 -1.83
C GLN A 90 10.10 -16.91 -0.38
N GLY A 91 8.79 -16.95 -0.18
CA GLY A 91 8.17 -17.00 1.15
C GLY A 91 7.88 -15.63 1.77
N CYS A 92 8.24 -14.54 1.08
CA CYS A 92 7.99 -13.16 1.52
C CYS A 92 7.18 -12.42 0.45
N PRO A 93 5.87 -12.71 0.30
CA PRO A 93 5.05 -12.14 -0.79
C PRO A 93 4.77 -10.65 -0.54
N LEU A 94 5.21 -9.80 -1.46
CA LEU A 94 5.04 -8.35 -1.38
C LEU A 94 4.49 -7.80 -2.71
N ALA A 95 3.29 -7.21 -2.68
CA ALA A 95 2.73 -6.54 -3.84
C ALA A 95 3.35 -5.15 -4.01
N THR A 96 4.33 -5.03 -4.88
CA THR A 96 5.08 -3.77 -5.08
C THR A 96 4.35 -2.84 -6.05
N MET A 97 4.09 -1.61 -5.60
CA MET A 97 3.43 -0.54 -6.35
C MET A 97 4.44 0.39 -7.07
N PRO A 98 3.98 1.26 -7.97
CA PRO A 98 4.82 2.30 -8.55
C PRO A 98 5.42 3.24 -7.50
N ILE A 99 6.48 3.97 -7.89
CA ILE A 99 7.18 4.91 -7.00
C ILE A 99 6.30 6.12 -6.67
N GLY A 100 6.31 6.56 -5.42
CA GLY A 100 5.80 7.85 -4.97
C GLY A 100 4.28 7.95 -4.91
N LYS A 101 3.74 9.11 -5.34
CA LYS A 101 2.31 9.44 -5.21
C LYS A 101 1.40 8.46 -5.96
N ALA A 102 1.77 8.10 -7.19
CA ALA A 102 1.01 7.15 -8.00
C ALA A 102 0.92 5.77 -7.32
N GLY A 103 2.03 5.32 -6.75
CA GLY A 103 2.07 4.07 -5.97
C GLY A 103 1.18 4.12 -4.74
N ALA A 104 1.16 5.25 -4.03
CA ALA A 104 0.30 5.42 -2.86
C ALA A 104 -1.20 5.37 -3.21
N VAL A 105 -1.60 5.98 -4.34
CA VAL A 105 -2.98 5.89 -4.86
C VAL A 105 -3.32 4.45 -5.26
N ASN A 106 -2.46 3.82 -6.06
CA ASN A 106 -2.69 2.46 -6.54
C ASN A 106 -2.70 1.43 -5.40
N ALA A 107 -1.85 1.60 -4.38
CA ALA A 107 -1.88 0.76 -3.19
C ALA A 107 -3.25 0.79 -2.49
N ALA A 108 -3.84 1.97 -2.34
CA ALA A 108 -5.14 2.11 -1.71
C ALA A 108 -6.28 1.54 -2.58
N LEU A 109 -6.20 1.70 -3.90
CA LEU A 109 -7.17 1.11 -4.83
C LEU A 109 -7.07 -0.42 -4.84
N PHE A 110 -5.85 -0.96 -4.90
CA PHE A 110 -5.61 -2.40 -4.85
C PHE A 110 -6.08 -3.01 -3.53
N ALA A 111 -5.81 -2.33 -2.41
CA ALA A 111 -6.36 -2.68 -1.11
C ALA A 111 -7.90 -2.71 -1.11
N ALA A 112 -8.52 -1.70 -1.71
CA ALA A 112 -9.97 -1.62 -1.83
C ALA A 112 -10.55 -2.72 -2.72
N GLU A 113 -9.84 -3.13 -3.78
CA GLU A 113 -10.22 -4.26 -4.62
C GLU A 113 -10.17 -5.59 -3.85
N ILE A 114 -9.10 -5.81 -3.08
CA ILE A 114 -9.00 -7.00 -2.20
C ILE A 114 -10.18 -7.03 -1.22
N ILE A 115 -10.46 -5.92 -0.52
CA ILE A 115 -11.59 -5.84 0.41
C ILE A 115 -12.93 -6.04 -0.34
N GLY A 116 -13.05 -5.48 -1.53
CA GLY A 116 -14.23 -5.61 -2.38
C GLY A 116 -14.55 -7.04 -2.84
N THR A 117 -13.65 -8.00 -2.68
CA THR A 117 -13.93 -9.41 -2.97
C THR A 117 -14.91 -10.03 -1.97
N PHE A 118 -14.97 -9.49 -0.74
CA PHE A 118 -15.86 -9.96 0.34
C PHE A 118 -16.77 -8.86 0.92
N ASP A 119 -16.57 -7.57 0.55
CA ASP A 119 -17.43 -6.45 0.93
C ASP A 119 -18.06 -5.80 -0.32
N SER A 120 -19.35 -6.07 -0.56
CA SER A 120 -20.10 -5.56 -1.71
C SER A 120 -20.22 -4.03 -1.72
N LYS A 121 -20.24 -3.36 -0.56
CA LYS A 121 -20.32 -1.89 -0.46
C LYS A 121 -19.00 -1.26 -0.94
N ILE A 122 -17.87 -1.81 -0.51
CA ILE A 122 -16.56 -1.36 -0.96
C ILE A 122 -16.39 -1.64 -2.46
N LYS A 123 -16.78 -2.83 -2.94
CA LYS A 123 -16.81 -3.14 -4.39
C LYS A 123 -17.56 -2.09 -5.19
N ALA A 124 -18.77 -1.72 -4.76
CA ALA A 124 -19.57 -0.68 -5.42
C ALA A 124 -18.88 0.69 -5.41
N ASN A 125 -18.20 1.07 -4.31
CA ASN A 125 -17.45 2.31 -4.23
C ASN A 125 -16.27 2.33 -5.20
N VAL A 126 -15.52 1.22 -5.32
CA VAL A 126 -14.41 1.08 -6.28
C VAL A 126 -14.92 1.22 -7.72
N LEU A 127 -16.00 0.52 -8.09
CA LEU A 127 -16.59 0.61 -9.42
C LEU A 127 -17.02 2.04 -9.77
N ARG A 128 -17.63 2.75 -8.81
CA ARG A 128 -18.01 4.16 -8.97
C ARG A 128 -16.79 5.05 -9.17
N TRP A 129 -15.74 4.85 -8.39
CA TRP A 129 -14.49 5.59 -8.52
C TRP A 129 -13.88 5.39 -9.91
N LYS A 130 -13.77 4.14 -10.39
CA LYS A 130 -13.26 3.83 -11.75
C LYS A 130 -14.10 4.47 -12.84
N ARG A 131 -15.43 4.41 -12.72
CA ARG A 131 -16.34 5.09 -13.66
C ARG A 131 -16.10 6.60 -13.71
N ASN A 132 -15.97 7.24 -12.56
CA ASN A 132 -15.71 8.69 -12.49
C ASN A 132 -14.37 9.04 -13.13
N GLN A 133 -13.34 8.24 -12.92
CA GLN A 133 -12.03 8.39 -13.57
C GLN A 133 -12.18 8.31 -15.10
N THR A 134 -12.89 7.32 -15.62
CA THR A 134 -13.16 7.18 -17.05
C THR A 134 -13.89 8.41 -17.61
N LEU A 135 -14.90 8.90 -16.90
CA LEU A 135 -15.67 10.08 -17.32
C LEU A 135 -14.87 11.38 -17.29
N SER A 136 -13.81 11.46 -16.48
CA SER A 136 -12.94 12.65 -16.42
C SER A 136 -12.03 12.80 -17.65
N VAL A 137 -11.82 11.73 -18.42
CA VAL A 137 -11.00 11.75 -19.63
C VAL A 137 -11.79 12.39 -20.78
N LYS A 138 -11.28 13.49 -21.34
CA LYS A 138 -11.92 14.17 -22.47
C LYS A 138 -11.90 13.28 -23.71
N LYS A 139 -13.05 13.20 -24.40
CA LYS A 139 -13.19 12.42 -25.64
C LYS A 139 -12.54 13.06 -26.87
N LYS A 140 -12.27 14.36 -26.84
CA LYS A 140 -11.64 15.12 -27.94
C LYS A 140 -10.67 16.14 -27.35
N LEU A 141 -9.56 16.35 -28.03
CA LEU A 141 -8.69 17.51 -27.80
C LEU A 141 -9.46 18.76 -28.29
N LYS A 142 -9.34 19.87 -27.53
CA LYS A 142 -9.80 21.17 -27.99
C LYS A 142 -8.87 21.69 -29.05
#